data_a251fe579623e8495b1bad6c3bb2f0df
#
_entry.id   a251fe579623e8495b1bad6c3bb2f0df
#
_cell.length_a   1.000
_cell.length_b   1.000
_cell.length_c   1.000
_cell.angle_alpha   90.00
_cell.angle_beta   90.00
_cell.angle_gamma   90.00
#
_symmetry.space_group_name_H-M   'P 1'
#
loop_
_entity.id
_entity.type
_entity.pdbx_description
1 polymer ?
#
loop_
_entity_poly.entity_id
_entity_poly.type
_entity_poly.pdbx_seq_one_letter_code
_entity_poly.pdbx_strand_id
1 'polypeptide(L)'
;MSWYSKIKFKIEKKDDSPELKRGQVKQILISGFKRELPEFDFLEYRNGCYTFKNTRIINGRNIYEFLYVFFALKDRYFTCSVASRINKNYLSSNSYNTGLINSHIDLLVLKKGTGVIPADESYYFHNGQVKTTTEVIEQIINDFKEFGKPFLQKQAKQFEKSDLLKAGFNFIENLEIDKSKLNDELKKDITSAGRFTSNTYLKLKAELQSVNGIDRETRKNIPKLTYELLEFYCGNK
;
A
#
# COMPACT_ATOMS: atom_id res chain seq x y z
N MET A 1 7.65 33.25 -6.95
CA MET A 1 7.37 32.93 -5.51
C MET A 1 8.04 31.61 -5.17
N SER A 2 8.89 31.56 -4.13
CA SER A 2 9.61 30.33 -3.79
C SER A 2 8.64 29.26 -3.28
N TRP A 3 9.00 27.98 -3.39
CA TRP A 3 8.25 26.85 -2.87
C TRP A 3 7.86 27.05 -1.38
N TYR A 4 8.82 27.50 -0.57
CA TYR A 4 8.60 27.75 0.85
C TYR A 4 7.54 28.84 1.12
N SER A 5 7.51 29.92 0.32
CA SER A 5 6.51 30.97 0.47
C SER A 5 5.10 30.54 0.08
N LYS A 6 4.95 29.63 -0.91
CA LYS A 6 3.63 29.05 -1.26
C LYS A 6 3.07 28.15 -0.16
N ILE A 7 3.92 27.32 0.46
CA ILE A 7 3.52 26.49 1.60
C ILE A 7 3.15 27.36 2.79
N LYS A 8 4.00 28.33 3.14
CA LYS A 8 3.74 29.24 4.24
C LYS A 8 2.41 29.98 4.07
N PHE A 9 2.11 30.47 2.87
CA PHE A 9 0.84 31.12 2.57
C PHE A 9 -0.37 30.20 2.78
N LYS A 10 -0.30 28.94 2.32
CA LYS A 10 -1.38 27.94 2.51
C LYS A 10 -1.58 27.60 4.00
N ILE A 11 -0.50 27.55 4.78
CA ILE A 11 -0.53 27.20 6.20
C ILE A 11 -1.00 28.37 7.07
N GLU A 12 -0.68 29.61 6.71
CA GLU A 12 -0.97 30.80 7.51
C GLU A 12 -2.39 31.37 7.30
N LYS A 13 -3.09 30.95 6.25
CA LYS A 13 -4.46 31.40 6.00
C LYS A 13 -5.39 30.82 7.09
N LYS A 14 -5.69 31.65 8.11
CA LYS A 14 -6.63 31.29 9.18
C LYS A 14 -8.08 31.38 8.68
N ASP A 15 -8.92 30.53 9.20
CA ASP A 15 -10.38 30.62 9.14
C ASP A 15 -10.94 30.83 10.55
N ASP A 16 -12.22 31.06 10.68
CA ASP A 16 -12.88 31.33 11.98
C ASP A 16 -13.20 30.05 12.77
N SER A 17 -12.78 28.89 12.30
CA SER A 17 -13.01 27.64 13.00
C SER A 17 -12.02 27.41 14.14
N PRO A 18 -12.37 26.56 15.14
CA PRO A 18 -11.47 26.23 16.24
C PRO A 18 -10.15 25.60 15.79
N GLU A 19 -9.10 25.77 16.59
CA GLU A 19 -7.84 25.05 16.41
C GLU A 19 -8.06 23.53 16.50
N LEU A 20 -7.38 22.81 15.62
CA LEU A 20 -7.45 21.37 15.52
C LEU A 20 -6.72 20.69 16.71
N LYS A 21 -7.44 19.87 17.46
CA LYS A 21 -6.86 18.96 18.45
C LYS A 21 -6.57 17.60 17.84
N ARG A 22 -5.47 16.98 18.23
CA ARG A 22 -5.02 15.68 17.67
C ARG A 22 -6.11 14.60 17.68
N GLY A 23 -6.90 14.53 18.76
CA GLY A 23 -8.01 13.58 18.87
C GLY A 23 -9.13 13.80 17.85
N GLN A 24 -9.36 15.04 17.43
CA GLN A 24 -10.39 15.39 16.46
C GLN A 24 -10.05 14.88 15.04
N VAL A 25 -8.76 14.86 14.67
CA VAL A 25 -8.31 14.30 13.38
C VAL A 25 -8.77 12.86 13.23
N LYS A 26 -8.55 12.04 14.28
CA LYS A 26 -8.99 10.64 14.29
C LYS A 26 -10.51 10.53 14.07
N GLN A 27 -11.29 11.34 14.75
CA GLN A 27 -12.76 11.31 14.62
C GLN A 27 -13.21 11.74 13.23
N ILE A 28 -12.65 12.83 12.68
CA ILE A 28 -13.00 13.33 11.34
C ILE A 28 -12.64 12.30 10.28
N LEU A 29 -11.44 11.71 10.34
CA LEU A 29 -11.00 10.67 9.42
C LEU A 29 -11.93 9.46 9.49
N ILE A 30 -12.09 8.84 10.66
CA ILE A 30 -12.89 7.61 10.79
C ILE A 30 -14.34 7.84 10.38
N SER A 31 -14.96 8.95 10.80
CA SER A 31 -16.36 9.24 10.44
C SER A 31 -16.51 9.54 8.95
N GLY A 32 -15.59 10.31 8.37
CA GLY A 32 -15.58 10.62 6.95
C GLY A 32 -15.41 9.37 6.08
N PHE A 33 -14.43 8.54 6.41
CA PHE A 33 -14.17 7.30 5.67
C PHE A 33 -15.31 6.29 5.83
N LYS A 34 -15.85 6.10 7.04
CA LYS A 34 -17.00 5.21 7.28
C LYS A 34 -18.24 5.63 6.47
N ARG A 35 -18.47 6.93 6.32
CA ARG A 35 -19.61 7.45 5.54
C ARG A 35 -19.39 7.28 4.04
N GLU A 36 -18.18 7.59 3.55
CA GLU A 36 -17.89 7.75 2.14
C GLU A 36 -17.25 6.52 1.48
N LEU A 37 -16.64 5.67 2.27
CA LEU A 37 -15.91 4.45 1.88
C LEU A 37 -16.25 3.31 2.84
N PRO A 38 -17.54 2.91 2.94
CA PRO A 38 -18.00 1.94 3.94
C PRO A 38 -17.34 0.56 3.82
N GLU A 39 -16.74 0.25 2.66
CA GLU A 39 -15.98 -0.98 2.43
C GLU A 39 -14.60 -0.98 3.09
N PHE A 40 -14.10 0.18 3.56
CA PHE A 40 -12.83 0.31 4.26
C PHE A 40 -13.03 0.46 5.76
N ASP A 41 -12.65 -0.54 6.52
CA ASP A 41 -12.67 -0.49 7.99
C ASP A 41 -11.42 0.17 8.53
N PHE A 42 -11.57 0.99 9.59
CA PHE A 42 -10.42 1.50 10.33
C PHE A 42 -9.73 0.36 11.06
N LEU A 43 -8.45 0.14 10.72
CA LEU A 43 -7.66 -0.94 11.31
C LEU A 43 -6.89 -0.47 12.55
N GLU A 44 -6.07 0.57 12.41
CA GLU A 44 -5.23 1.07 13.49
C GLU A 44 -4.71 2.49 13.25
N TYR A 45 -4.20 3.06 14.35
CA TYR A 45 -3.34 4.25 14.32
C TYR A 45 -1.98 3.92 14.91
N ARG A 46 -0.91 4.09 14.13
CA ARG A 46 0.46 3.84 14.55
C ARG A 46 1.43 4.85 13.93
N ASN A 47 2.30 5.43 14.75
CA ASN A 47 3.36 6.36 14.29
C ASN A 47 2.86 7.50 13.38
N GLY A 48 1.72 8.10 13.71
CA GLY A 48 1.14 9.18 12.89
C GLY A 48 0.32 8.71 11.69
N CYS A 49 0.28 7.42 11.40
CA CYS A 49 -0.44 6.84 10.28
C CYS A 49 -1.76 6.22 10.72
N TYR A 50 -2.85 6.61 10.06
CA TYR A 50 -4.16 5.98 10.14
C TYR A 50 -4.26 4.98 9.00
N THR A 51 -4.53 3.72 9.34
CA THR A 51 -4.63 2.64 8.37
C THR A 51 -6.08 2.20 8.26
N PHE A 52 -6.60 2.18 7.03
CA PHE A 52 -7.90 1.60 6.69
C PHE A 52 -7.69 0.41 5.78
N LYS A 53 -8.55 -0.59 5.91
CA LYS A 53 -8.42 -1.86 5.22
C LYS A 53 -9.74 -2.32 4.61
N ASN A 54 -9.68 -2.79 3.38
CA ASN A 54 -10.70 -3.60 2.73
C ASN A 54 -10.16 -4.99 2.44
N THR A 55 -11.04 -5.98 2.34
CA THR A 55 -10.68 -7.35 1.92
C THR A 55 -11.52 -7.73 0.71
N ARG A 56 -10.86 -8.01 -0.40
CA ARG A 56 -11.47 -8.49 -1.64
C ARG A 56 -11.13 -9.96 -1.84
N ILE A 57 -12.10 -10.75 -2.27
CA ILE A 57 -11.86 -12.15 -2.64
C ILE A 57 -11.68 -12.24 -4.15
N ILE A 58 -10.56 -12.80 -4.60
CA ILE A 58 -10.23 -13.03 -6.01
C ILE A 58 -9.72 -14.45 -6.16
N ASN A 59 -10.37 -15.26 -7.01
CA ASN A 59 -10.03 -16.67 -7.22
C ASN A 59 -9.95 -17.46 -5.89
N GLY A 60 -10.89 -17.21 -4.96
CA GLY A 60 -10.92 -17.86 -3.65
C GLY A 60 -9.87 -17.37 -2.65
N ARG A 61 -9.07 -16.35 -2.96
CA ARG A 61 -8.01 -15.82 -2.11
C ARG A 61 -8.30 -14.40 -1.65
N ASN A 62 -7.93 -14.09 -0.42
CA ASN A 62 -8.04 -12.75 0.13
C ASN A 62 -6.94 -11.84 -0.43
N ILE A 63 -7.35 -10.73 -1.00
CA ILE A 63 -6.51 -9.59 -1.35
C ILE A 63 -6.84 -8.47 -0.38
N TYR A 64 -5.83 -7.96 0.28
CA TYR A 64 -5.97 -6.88 1.25
C TYR A 64 -5.64 -5.55 0.58
N GLU A 65 -6.62 -4.68 0.56
CA GLU A 65 -6.49 -3.31 0.06
C GLU A 65 -6.34 -2.38 1.25
N PHE A 66 -5.31 -1.55 1.23
CA PHE A 66 -5.01 -0.61 2.31
C PHE A 66 -5.03 0.81 1.82
N LEU A 67 -5.51 1.69 2.69
CA LEU A 67 -5.40 3.12 2.55
C LEU A 67 -4.68 3.65 3.80
N TYR A 68 -3.54 4.28 3.58
CA TYR A 68 -2.70 4.85 4.62
C TYR A 68 -2.83 6.37 4.58
N VAL A 69 -3.22 6.98 5.68
CA VAL A 69 -3.28 8.44 5.84
C VAL A 69 -2.33 8.83 6.95
N PHE A 70 -1.17 9.35 6.60
CA PHE A 70 -0.22 9.89 7.54
C PHE A 70 -0.56 11.34 7.84
N PHE A 71 -0.54 11.73 9.12
CA PHE A 71 -0.84 13.04 9.60
C PHE A 71 0.31 13.66 10.37
N ALA A 72 0.84 14.78 9.89
CA ALA A 72 1.86 15.57 10.54
C ALA A 72 1.27 16.86 11.11
N LEU A 73 0.94 16.86 12.41
CA LEU A 73 0.30 18.02 13.04
C LEU A 73 1.19 19.28 13.04
N LYS A 74 2.48 19.11 13.35
CA LYS A 74 3.42 20.25 13.41
C LYS A 74 3.66 20.86 12.03
N ASP A 75 3.78 20.00 11.02
CA ASP A 75 4.09 20.41 9.64
C ASP A 75 2.83 20.71 8.83
N ARG A 76 1.65 20.50 9.45
CA ARG A 76 0.32 20.83 8.91
C ARG A 76 0.04 20.22 7.54
N TYR A 77 0.34 18.93 7.37
CA TYR A 77 0.03 18.22 6.15
C TYR A 77 -0.47 16.78 6.40
N PHE A 78 -1.07 16.21 5.36
CA PHE A 78 -1.30 14.78 5.22
C PHE A 78 -0.51 14.26 4.02
N THR A 79 -0.11 13.00 4.10
CA THR A 79 0.18 12.18 2.93
C THR A 79 -0.79 11.02 2.88
N CYS A 80 -1.11 10.56 1.69
CA CYS A 80 -2.02 9.46 1.52
C CYS A 80 -1.47 8.48 0.49
N SER A 81 -1.45 7.20 0.82
CA SER A 81 -1.03 6.17 -0.12
C SER A 81 -1.98 4.97 -0.08
N VAL A 82 -2.02 4.25 -1.19
CA VAL A 82 -2.86 3.06 -1.38
C VAL A 82 -2.00 1.86 -1.67
N ALA A 83 -2.41 0.69 -1.18
CA ALA A 83 -1.70 -0.56 -1.43
C ALA A 83 -2.68 -1.72 -1.64
N SER A 84 -2.26 -2.69 -2.48
CA SER A 84 -2.91 -3.97 -2.63
C SER A 84 -1.91 -5.07 -2.29
N ARG A 85 -2.28 -6.02 -1.43
CA ARG A 85 -1.38 -7.07 -0.92
C ARG A 85 -2.10 -8.38 -0.71
N ILE A 86 -1.36 -9.48 -0.82
CA ILE A 86 -1.83 -10.81 -0.46
C ILE A 86 -1.62 -11.13 1.02
N ASN A 87 -0.70 -10.44 1.69
CA ASN A 87 -0.40 -10.64 3.11
C ASN A 87 -1.23 -9.71 4.00
N LYS A 88 -1.75 -10.26 5.11
CA LYS A 88 -2.41 -9.47 6.16
C LYS A 88 -1.47 -8.45 6.79
N ASN A 89 -0.20 -8.81 6.91
CA ASN A 89 0.82 -7.99 7.54
C ASN A 89 1.22 -6.88 6.58
N TYR A 90 0.66 -5.71 6.80
CA TYR A 90 0.97 -4.49 6.07
C TYR A 90 2.30 -3.88 6.50
N LEU A 91 2.92 -4.45 7.54
CA LEU A 91 4.14 -3.92 8.13
C LEU A 91 5.35 -4.18 7.25
N SER A 92 6.04 -3.13 7.08
CA SER A 92 7.41 -3.01 6.63
C SER A 92 7.65 -3.17 5.14
N SER A 93 7.55 -2.17 4.47
CA SER A 93 8.67 -1.58 3.77
C SER A 93 8.22 -0.27 3.18
N ASN A 94 8.95 0.78 3.44
CA ASN A 94 8.90 2.06 2.75
C ASN A 94 9.23 1.91 1.24
N SER A 95 9.11 0.71 0.67
CA SER A 95 9.34 0.47 -0.73
C SER A 95 8.05 0.69 -1.50
N TYR A 96 7.96 1.80 -2.17
CA TYR A 96 7.05 2.00 -3.27
C TYR A 96 7.23 0.84 -4.25
N ASN A 97 6.22 -0.01 -4.33
CA ASN A 97 6.31 -1.21 -5.12
C ASN A 97 5.06 -1.39 -5.97
N THR A 98 5.21 -1.24 -7.26
CA THR A 98 4.17 -1.48 -8.26
C THR A 98 4.14 -2.93 -8.73
N GLY A 99 4.61 -3.86 -7.92
CA GLY A 99 4.62 -5.29 -8.23
C GLY A 99 3.22 -5.91 -8.32
N LEU A 100 3.12 -7.08 -8.94
CA LEU A 100 1.86 -7.81 -9.16
C LEU A 100 1.14 -8.22 -7.85
N ILE A 101 1.86 -8.35 -6.74
CA ILE A 101 1.32 -8.88 -5.48
C ILE A 101 1.24 -7.82 -4.40
N ASN A 102 2.24 -6.95 -4.31
CA ASN A 102 2.32 -5.89 -3.32
C ASN A 102 2.56 -4.58 -4.05
N SER A 103 1.49 -3.91 -4.39
CA SER A 103 1.55 -2.57 -4.97
C SER A 103 1.30 -1.54 -3.89
N HIS A 104 2.14 -0.51 -3.86
CA HIS A 104 2.01 0.63 -2.95
C HIS A 104 2.35 1.90 -3.72
N ILE A 105 1.45 2.86 -3.73
CA ILE A 105 1.63 4.11 -4.46
C ILE A 105 1.01 5.28 -3.70
N ASP A 106 1.65 6.43 -3.77
CA ASP A 106 1.09 7.67 -3.25
C ASP A 106 -0.12 8.12 -4.07
N LEU A 107 -1.17 8.59 -3.39
CA LEU A 107 -2.42 8.99 -4.03
C LEU A 107 -2.23 10.22 -4.93
N LEU A 108 -1.36 11.15 -4.56
CA LEU A 108 -1.05 12.31 -5.39
C LEU A 108 -0.25 11.93 -6.64
N VAL A 109 0.59 10.88 -6.58
CA VAL A 109 1.25 10.30 -7.77
C VAL A 109 0.21 9.75 -8.74
N LEU A 110 -0.79 9.03 -8.24
CA LEU A 110 -1.90 8.52 -9.06
C LEU A 110 -2.69 9.67 -9.70
N LYS A 111 -3.02 10.69 -8.93
CA LYS A 111 -3.76 11.88 -9.39
C LYS A 111 -3.02 12.64 -10.50
N LYS A 112 -1.71 12.76 -10.38
CA LYS A 112 -0.88 13.47 -11.36
C LYS A 112 -0.56 12.64 -12.60
N GLY A 113 -0.68 11.33 -12.53
CA GLY A 113 -0.31 10.42 -13.62
C GLY A 113 1.18 10.38 -13.94
N THR A 114 2.04 10.94 -13.08
CA THR A 114 3.49 11.00 -13.24
C THR A 114 4.19 10.37 -12.04
N GLY A 115 5.31 9.69 -12.27
CA GLY A 115 6.08 9.05 -11.19
C GLY A 115 6.85 10.03 -10.31
N VAL A 116 6.92 11.30 -10.67
CA VAL A 116 7.63 12.35 -9.94
C VAL A 116 6.69 13.50 -9.66
N ILE A 117 6.55 13.86 -8.38
CA ILE A 117 5.76 15.00 -7.93
C ILE A 117 6.71 16.05 -7.35
N PRO A 118 6.58 17.32 -7.71
CA PRO A 118 7.27 18.41 -7.03
C PRO A 118 6.97 18.41 -5.53
N ALA A 119 7.95 18.73 -4.70
CA ALA A 119 7.83 18.63 -3.25
C ALA A 119 6.68 19.48 -2.68
N ASP A 120 6.36 20.62 -3.29
CA ASP A 120 5.25 21.50 -2.91
C ASP A 120 3.86 20.95 -3.30
N GLU A 121 3.82 19.91 -4.11
CA GLU A 121 2.60 19.23 -4.57
C GLU A 121 2.46 17.81 -4.00
N SER A 122 3.42 17.39 -3.16
CA SER A 122 3.46 16.02 -2.59
C SER A 122 2.62 15.86 -1.32
N TYR A 123 1.96 16.92 -0.86
CA TYR A 123 1.24 16.94 0.42
C TYR A 123 -0.13 17.61 0.30
N TYR A 124 -1.05 17.13 1.13
CA TYR A 124 -2.32 17.80 1.41
C TYR A 124 -2.16 18.73 2.61
N PHE A 125 -2.07 20.03 2.37
CA PHE A 125 -1.82 21.01 3.43
C PHE A 125 -3.11 21.50 4.09
N HIS A 126 -3.07 21.67 5.41
CA HIS A 126 -4.11 22.31 6.20
C HIS A 126 -3.52 23.48 7.03
N ASN A 127 -4.36 24.39 7.52
CA ASN A 127 -3.93 25.55 8.32
C ASN A 127 -3.89 25.30 9.83
N GLY A 128 -4.22 24.10 10.29
CA GLY A 128 -4.27 23.75 11.70
C GLY A 128 -5.64 24.01 12.35
N GLN A 129 -6.67 24.33 11.57
CA GLN A 129 -8.04 24.57 12.05
C GLN A 129 -8.97 23.45 11.59
N VAL A 130 -10.08 23.25 12.33
CA VAL A 130 -11.01 22.12 12.12
C VAL A 130 -11.62 22.15 10.73
N LYS A 131 -12.08 23.32 10.27
CA LYS A 131 -12.74 23.46 8.95
C LYS A 131 -11.82 23.07 7.81
N THR A 132 -10.67 23.72 7.71
CA THR A 132 -9.70 23.46 6.63
C THR A 132 -9.20 22.02 6.66
N THR A 133 -9.00 21.45 7.85
CA THR A 133 -8.60 20.04 7.99
C THR A 133 -9.70 19.10 7.50
N THR A 134 -10.96 19.41 7.77
CA THR A 134 -12.10 18.63 7.27
C THR A 134 -12.17 18.68 5.74
N GLU A 135 -12.05 19.87 5.15
CA GLU A 135 -12.02 20.06 3.71
C GLU A 135 -10.87 19.26 3.04
N VAL A 136 -9.70 19.25 3.66
CA VAL A 136 -8.55 18.45 3.17
C VAL A 136 -8.83 16.95 3.27
N ILE A 137 -9.45 16.48 4.33
CA ILE A 137 -9.84 15.06 4.46
C ILE A 137 -10.88 14.69 3.40
N GLU A 138 -11.86 15.54 3.15
CA GLU A 138 -12.83 15.35 2.07
C GLU A 138 -12.16 15.31 0.69
N GLN A 139 -11.16 16.16 0.47
CA GLN A 139 -10.34 16.10 -0.75
C GLN A 139 -9.61 14.76 -0.88
N ILE A 140 -8.98 14.25 0.18
CA ILE A 140 -8.32 12.94 0.19
C ILE A 140 -9.33 11.83 -0.18
N ILE A 141 -10.53 11.87 0.39
CA ILE A 141 -11.59 10.89 0.11
C ILE A 141 -12.00 10.96 -1.37
N ASN A 142 -12.19 12.15 -1.91
CA ASN A 142 -12.56 12.35 -3.31
C ASN A 142 -11.44 11.87 -4.25
N ASP A 143 -10.19 12.25 -3.99
CA ASP A 143 -9.04 11.80 -4.75
C ASP A 143 -8.88 10.27 -4.69
N PHE A 144 -9.17 9.66 -3.53
CA PHE A 144 -9.18 8.20 -3.43
C PHE A 144 -10.30 7.57 -4.27
N LYS A 145 -11.50 8.13 -4.27
CA LYS A 145 -12.61 7.63 -5.11
C LYS A 145 -12.25 7.73 -6.60
N GLU A 146 -11.62 8.82 -7.01
CA GLU A 146 -11.33 9.11 -8.41
C GLU A 146 -10.08 8.37 -8.92
N PHE A 147 -9.01 8.26 -8.12
CA PHE A 147 -7.72 7.71 -8.55
C PHE A 147 -7.35 6.42 -7.83
N GLY A 148 -7.57 6.34 -6.52
CA GLY A 148 -7.20 5.20 -5.68
C GLY A 148 -8.04 3.95 -5.97
N LYS A 149 -9.36 4.08 -6.02
CA LYS A 149 -10.26 2.94 -6.34
C LYS A 149 -10.00 2.35 -7.73
N PRO A 150 -9.89 3.13 -8.82
CA PRO A 150 -9.53 2.58 -10.13
C PRO A 150 -8.18 1.88 -10.13
N PHE A 151 -7.18 2.41 -9.40
CA PHE A 151 -5.91 1.74 -9.24
C PHE A 151 -6.07 0.36 -8.58
N LEU A 152 -6.77 0.27 -7.45
CA LEU A 152 -7.03 -1.00 -6.76
C LEU A 152 -7.83 -1.98 -7.63
N GLN A 153 -8.81 -1.50 -8.39
CA GLN A 153 -9.55 -2.33 -9.35
C GLN A 153 -8.66 -2.86 -10.48
N LYS A 154 -7.73 -2.03 -10.98
CA LYS A 154 -6.75 -2.47 -11.98
C LYS A 154 -5.82 -3.54 -11.41
N GLN A 155 -5.35 -3.37 -10.18
CA GLN A 155 -4.53 -4.37 -9.48
C GLN A 155 -5.30 -5.69 -9.30
N ALA A 156 -6.56 -5.63 -8.89
CA ALA A 156 -7.42 -6.80 -8.74
C ALA A 156 -7.58 -7.58 -10.06
N LYS A 157 -7.83 -6.88 -11.17
CA LYS A 157 -7.93 -7.50 -12.51
C LYS A 157 -6.60 -8.11 -12.98
N GLN A 158 -5.48 -7.46 -12.68
CA GLN A 158 -4.15 -8.02 -12.99
C GLN A 158 -3.90 -9.30 -12.19
N PHE A 159 -4.26 -9.28 -10.91
CA PHE A 159 -4.16 -10.45 -10.04
C PHE A 159 -5.01 -11.61 -10.55
N GLU A 160 -6.26 -11.36 -10.92
CA GLU A 160 -7.19 -12.36 -11.42
C GLU A 160 -6.68 -13.06 -12.69
N LYS A 161 -6.09 -12.31 -13.62
CA LYS A 161 -5.64 -12.78 -14.94
C LYS A 161 -4.23 -13.32 -14.99
N SER A 162 -3.44 -13.17 -13.92
CA SER A 162 -2.03 -13.53 -13.94
C SER A 162 -1.79 -15.02 -13.90
N ASP A 163 -1.34 -15.61 -15.01
CA ASP A 163 -0.91 -17.01 -15.06
C ASP A 163 0.32 -17.27 -14.21
N LEU A 164 1.18 -16.27 -14.05
CA LEU A 164 2.33 -16.30 -13.14
C LEU A 164 1.91 -16.51 -11.69
N LEU A 165 0.87 -15.78 -11.24
CA LEU A 165 0.33 -15.94 -9.90
C LEU A 165 -0.39 -17.27 -9.72
N LYS A 166 -1.12 -17.74 -10.72
CA LYS A 166 -1.76 -19.06 -10.70
C LYS A 166 -0.70 -20.16 -10.53
N ALA A 167 0.37 -20.14 -11.35
CA ALA A 167 1.47 -21.09 -11.22
C ALA A 167 2.12 -21.04 -9.83
N GLY A 168 2.41 -19.83 -9.33
CA GLY A 168 3.00 -19.67 -8.00
C GLY A 168 2.12 -20.20 -6.87
N PHE A 169 0.83 -19.90 -6.90
CA PHE A 169 -0.10 -20.42 -5.88
C PHE A 169 -0.27 -21.93 -5.98
N ASN A 170 -0.39 -22.47 -7.18
CA ASN A 170 -0.46 -23.93 -7.35
C ASN A 170 0.78 -24.62 -6.80
N PHE A 171 1.96 -24.05 -7.00
CA PHE A 171 3.19 -24.58 -6.42
C PHE A 171 3.16 -24.59 -4.90
N ILE A 172 2.84 -23.44 -4.26
CA ILE A 172 2.88 -23.34 -2.79
C ILE A 172 1.77 -24.15 -2.10
N GLU A 173 0.63 -24.35 -2.74
CA GLU A 173 -0.48 -25.17 -2.21
C GLU A 173 -0.14 -26.66 -2.19
N ASN A 174 0.75 -27.10 -3.08
CA ASN A 174 1.26 -28.48 -3.14
C ASN A 174 2.59 -28.67 -2.38
N LEU A 175 3.04 -27.66 -1.62
CA LEU A 175 4.25 -27.79 -0.81
C LEU A 175 3.99 -28.64 0.44
N GLU A 176 4.67 -29.77 0.51
CA GLU A 176 4.76 -30.62 1.71
C GLU A 176 6.04 -30.29 2.53
N ILE A 177 6.15 -29.05 2.98
CA ILE A 177 7.30 -28.61 3.78
C ILE A 177 6.86 -28.01 5.10
N ASP A 178 7.66 -28.21 6.14
CA ASP A 178 7.49 -27.55 7.43
C ASP A 178 7.66 -26.03 7.27
N LYS A 179 6.57 -25.28 7.56
CA LYS A 179 6.53 -23.83 7.44
C LYS A 179 7.54 -23.12 8.34
N SER A 180 7.80 -23.68 9.53
CA SER A 180 8.78 -23.10 10.46
C SER A 180 10.19 -23.22 9.90
N LYS A 181 10.54 -24.40 9.40
CA LYS A 181 11.83 -24.64 8.74
C LYS A 181 12.05 -23.73 7.53
N LEU A 182 11.04 -23.62 6.66
CA LEU A 182 11.10 -22.72 5.51
C LEU A 182 11.25 -21.25 5.93
N ASN A 183 10.52 -20.82 6.95
CA ASN A 183 10.62 -19.45 7.46
C ASN A 183 12.03 -19.13 7.99
N ASP A 184 12.67 -20.08 8.67
CA ASP A 184 14.04 -19.93 9.17
C ASP A 184 15.07 -19.91 8.03
N GLU A 185 14.86 -20.71 6.97
CA GLU A 185 15.67 -20.66 5.75
C GLU A 185 15.55 -19.29 5.07
N LEU A 186 14.34 -18.76 4.89
CA LEU A 186 14.12 -17.44 4.29
C LEU A 186 14.74 -16.31 5.11
N LYS A 187 14.68 -16.37 6.44
CA LYS A 187 15.34 -15.38 7.32
C LYS A 187 16.86 -15.40 7.18
N LYS A 188 17.46 -16.58 7.07
CA LYS A 188 18.91 -16.73 6.85
C LYS A 188 19.32 -16.14 5.49
N ASP A 189 18.53 -16.41 4.45
CA ASP A 189 18.76 -15.89 3.10
C ASP A 189 18.70 -14.34 3.08
N ILE A 190 17.78 -13.71 3.82
CA ILE A 190 17.70 -12.25 3.96
C ILE A 190 18.97 -11.69 4.61
N THR A 191 19.43 -12.31 5.72
CA THR A 191 20.63 -11.86 6.43
C THR A 191 21.90 -12.04 5.61
N SER A 192 21.89 -12.93 4.61
CA SER A 192 22.98 -13.19 3.67
C SER A 192 22.97 -12.25 2.44
N ALA A 193 22.59 -10.98 2.63
CA ALA A 193 22.52 -9.96 1.57
C ALA A 193 21.52 -10.30 0.44
N GLY A 194 20.42 -10.98 0.77
CA GLY A 194 19.36 -11.30 -0.18
C GLY A 194 19.72 -12.38 -1.21
N ARG A 195 20.74 -13.17 -0.96
CA ARG A 195 21.06 -14.35 -1.78
C ARG A 195 20.20 -15.52 -1.32
N PHE A 196 19.06 -15.69 -1.98
CA PHE A 196 18.16 -16.80 -1.67
C PHE A 196 18.70 -18.10 -2.23
N THR A 197 19.05 -19.03 -1.33
CA THR A 197 19.67 -20.31 -1.65
C THR A 197 18.81 -21.50 -1.27
N SER A 198 17.70 -21.28 -0.56
CA SER A 198 16.83 -22.38 -0.17
C SER A 198 16.32 -23.14 -1.41
N ASN A 199 16.32 -24.47 -1.32
CA ASN A 199 15.88 -25.33 -2.42
C ASN A 199 14.45 -25.04 -2.84
N THR A 200 13.57 -24.74 -1.87
CA THR A 200 12.18 -24.37 -2.14
C THR A 200 12.07 -23.06 -2.91
N TYR A 201 12.88 -22.05 -2.56
CA TYR A 201 12.94 -20.80 -3.29
C TYR A 201 13.40 -21.03 -4.74
N LEU A 202 14.45 -21.79 -4.93
CA LEU A 202 15.00 -22.04 -6.27
C LEU A 202 14.00 -22.80 -7.16
N LYS A 203 13.30 -23.81 -6.60
CA LYS A 203 12.27 -24.55 -7.33
C LYS A 203 11.09 -23.66 -7.73
N LEU A 204 10.54 -22.89 -6.79
CA LEU A 204 9.45 -21.96 -7.12
C LEU A 204 9.87 -20.91 -8.15
N LYS A 205 11.08 -20.36 -8.00
CA LYS A 205 11.63 -19.41 -8.98
C LYS A 205 11.72 -20.01 -10.38
N ALA A 206 12.21 -21.25 -10.50
CA ALA A 206 12.29 -21.95 -11.77
C ALA A 206 10.89 -22.18 -12.38
N GLU A 207 9.93 -22.59 -11.57
CA GLU A 207 8.52 -22.74 -11.98
C GLU A 207 7.97 -21.44 -12.55
N LEU A 208 8.13 -20.32 -11.83
CA LEU A 208 7.69 -19.01 -12.30
C LEU A 208 8.40 -18.55 -13.57
N GLN A 209 9.67 -18.90 -13.73
CA GLN A 209 10.43 -18.56 -14.93
C GLN A 209 9.99 -19.36 -16.17
N SER A 210 9.40 -20.55 -15.98
CA SER A 210 8.91 -21.41 -17.06
C SER A 210 7.57 -20.94 -17.67
N VAL A 211 6.85 -20.05 -16.98
CA VAL A 211 5.58 -19.52 -17.49
C VAL A 211 5.81 -18.72 -18.78
N ASN A 212 5.06 -19.07 -19.82
CA ASN A 212 5.17 -18.41 -21.12
C ASN A 212 4.42 -17.05 -21.16
N GLY A 213 4.80 -16.20 -22.12
CA GLY A 213 4.09 -14.94 -22.36
C GLY A 213 4.35 -13.83 -21.35
N ILE A 214 5.35 -14.00 -20.46
CA ILE A 214 5.70 -12.99 -19.46
C ILE A 214 6.58 -11.91 -20.11
N ASP A 215 6.19 -10.64 -19.96
CA ASP A 215 6.97 -9.50 -20.42
C ASP A 215 8.29 -9.37 -19.64
N ARG A 216 9.24 -8.61 -20.22
CA ARG A 216 10.60 -8.45 -19.68
C ARG A 216 10.60 -7.83 -18.29
N GLU A 217 9.72 -6.87 -18.01
CA GLU A 217 9.67 -6.16 -16.72
C GLU A 217 9.10 -7.07 -15.61
N THR A 218 8.02 -7.77 -15.90
CA THR A 218 7.45 -8.79 -14.99
C THR A 218 8.48 -9.88 -14.70
N ARG A 219 9.26 -10.32 -15.71
CA ARG A 219 10.31 -11.34 -15.55
C ARG A 219 11.41 -10.91 -14.57
N LYS A 220 11.79 -9.64 -14.56
CA LYS A 220 12.77 -9.11 -13.59
C LYS A 220 12.25 -9.17 -12.14
N ASN A 221 10.95 -9.14 -11.95
CA ASN A 221 10.31 -9.15 -10.64
C ASN A 221 10.05 -10.57 -10.10
N ILE A 222 10.30 -11.63 -10.89
CA ILE A 222 10.12 -13.03 -10.44
C ILE A 222 10.85 -13.34 -9.13
N PRO A 223 12.11 -12.94 -8.91
CA PRO A 223 12.80 -13.22 -7.65
C PRO A 223 12.06 -12.68 -6.42
N LYS A 224 11.50 -11.48 -6.56
CA LYS A 224 10.72 -10.83 -5.50
C LYS A 224 9.38 -11.52 -5.30
N LEU A 225 8.67 -11.82 -6.38
CA LEU A 225 7.43 -12.56 -6.36
C LEU A 225 7.58 -13.93 -5.69
N THR A 226 8.68 -14.63 -6.00
CA THR A 226 9.02 -15.92 -5.38
C THR A 226 9.10 -15.80 -3.86
N TYR A 227 9.83 -14.79 -3.38
CA TYR A 227 9.97 -14.53 -1.96
C TYR A 227 8.62 -14.21 -1.30
N GLU A 228 7.84 -13.32 -1.91
CA GLU A 228 6.53 -12.89 -1.38
C GLU A 228 5.54 -14.06 -1.28
N LEU A 229 5.54 -14.97 -2.25
CA LEU A 229 4.72 -16.18 -2.22
C LEU A 229 5.13 -17.14 -1.10
N LEU A 230 6.43 -17.33 -0.88
CA LEU A 230 6.91 -18.17 0.22
C LEU A 230 6.66 -17.53 1.59
N GLU A 231 6.82 -16.22 1.71
CA GLU A 231 6.44 -15.47 2.91
C GLU A 231 4.93 -15.60 3.20
N PHE A 232 4.09 -15.51 2.15
CA PHE A 232 2.66 -15.74 2.26
C PHE A 232 2.36 -17.17 2.76
N TYR A 233 3.00 -18.18 2.21
CA TYR A 233 2.84 -19.58 2.64
C TYR A 233 3.21 -19.77 4.12
N CYS A 234 4.31 -19.18 4.56
CA CYS A 234 4.76 -19.24 5.95
C CYS A 234 3.85 -18.46 6.91
N GLY A 235 3.27 -17.36 6.47
CA GLY A 235 2.45 -16.45 7.29
C GLY A 235 0.97 -16.86 7.42
N ASN A 236 0.48 -17.76 6.59
CA ASN A 236 -0.88 -18.27 6.66
C ASN A 236 -0.98 -19.39 7.73
N LYS A 237 -1.30 -18.96 8.93
CA LYS A 237 -1.86 -19.81 9.99
C LYS A 237 -3.35 -19.55 10.13
#